data_90748491ce3e4493baad5bb0feefb168
#
_entry.id   90748491ce3e4493baad5bb0feefb168
#
_cell.length_a   1.000
_cell.length_b   1.000
_cell.length_c   1.000
_cell.angle_alpha   90.00
_cell.angle_beta   90.00
_cell.angle_gamma   90.00
#
_symmetry.space_group_name_H-M   'P 1'
#
loop_
_entity.id
_entity.type
_entity.pdbx_description
1 polymer ?
#
loop_
_entity_poly.entity_id
_entity_poly.type
_entity_poly.pdbx_seq_one_letter_code
_entity_poly.pdbx_strand_id
1 'polypeptide(L)'
;MTTVQKKPALPERSHLSLPPPQKPTRHSWQVLAVLMMAGCLSSAAGAVVAPVFPEIVEHFGLSSRWAGVLVSTHTLTTALSSLVFGLLASRLGSVRILLSCLVGYAVFGGVGAVANGFWGILFSRALVGVASGGIGAGSIGILSNLYNGEARTRMMGYATSALATATVIFPILGGWLGLYHWRSAFLLYGLGLPVALVGLLLLPKGRRRGADIPQADGIGAILKQSRVVLLLLALATASAIFYVVVVYAPLYLKQAIDASSLLNGFVLAARSVGAAVIAAVGAAKVSKRLGAGGAIATGFLLMAISLATIPSVLEPSLMLLAGLIFGLGFGLVMPNFYSALADISPDSQRSGVLAIGTGCASLGQFISPFIFGPIWASAGTQVFYTAAAIAATVGVLNWLRR
;
A
#
# COMPACT_ATOMS: atom_id res chain seq x y z
N MET A 1 -24.59 71.11 14.07
CA MET A 1 -24.82 70.47 12.76
C MET A 1 -23.69 69.48 12.52
N THR A 2 -23.94 68.22 12.83
CA THR A 2 -22.94 67.14 12.74
C THR A 2 -23.32 66.30 11.50
N THR A 3 -22.54 66.39 10.45
CA THR A 3 -22.68 65.64 9.21
C THR A 3 -22.31 64.18 9.44
N VAL A 4 -23.30 63.26 9.38
CA VAL A 4 -23.13 61.83 9.38
C VAL A 4 -22.63 61.36 8.02
N GLN A 5 -21.37 60.95 7.92
CA GLN A 5 -20.81 60.34 6.74
C GLN A 5 -21.38 58.91 6.56
N LYS A 6 -22.16 58.71 5.49
CA LYS A 6 -22.72 57.44 5.07
C LYS A 6 -21.60 56.53 4.56
N LYS A 7 -21.34 55.43 5.25
CA LYS A 7 -20.38 54.39 4.84
C LYS A 7 -20.82 53.76 3.51
N PRO A 8 -19.92 53.59 2.53
CA PRO A 8 -20.30 52.98 1.23
C PRO A 8 -20.68 51.52 1.47
N ALA A 9 -21.78 51.09 0.85
CA ALA A 9 -22.24 49.72 0.84
C ALA A 9 -21.21 48.82 0.16
N LEU A 10 -20.84 47.74 0.80
CA LEU A 10 -20.01 46.69 0.21
C LEU A 10 -20.74 46.09 -1.00
N PRO A 11 -20.06 45.83 -2.13
CA PRO A 11 -20.73 45.22 -3.28
C PRO A 11 -21.22 43.83 -2.88
N GLU A 12 -22.49 43.55 -3.16
CA GLU A 12 -23.11 42.22 -3.06
C GLU A 12 -22.20 41.19 -3.75
N ARG A 13 -21.71 40.22 -2.98
CA ARG A 13 -21.06 39.07 -3.55
C ARG A 13 -22.09 38.35 -4.42
N SER A 14 -22.01 38.57 -5.74
CA SER A 14 -22.72 37.77 -6.71
C SER A 14 -22.41 36.30 -6.37
N HIS A 15 -23.43 35.58 -5.97
CA HIS A 15 -23.38 34.11 -5.82
C HIS A 15 -23.04 33.56 -7.22
N LEU A 16 -21.72 33.36 -7.47
CA LEU A 16 -21.27 32.52 -8.57
C LEU A 16 -21.84 31.15 -8.29
N SER A 17 -23.00 30.85 -8.85
CA SER A 17 -23.57 29.53 -8.88
C SER A 17 -22.55 28.62 -9.57
N LEU A 18 -21.91 27.77 -8.79
CA LEU A 18 -21.06 26.68 -9.33
C LEU A 18 -21.90 25.89 -10.34
N PRO A 19 -21.39 25.65 -11.55
CA PRO A 19 -22.13 24.87 -12.53
C PRO A 19 -22.49 23.52 -11.90
N PRO A 20 -23.70 22.98 -12.17
CA PRO A 20 -24.15 21.73 -11.59
C PRO A 20 -23.14 20.61 -11.88
N PRO A 21 -22.94 19.65 -10.96
CA PRO A 21 -22.01 18.56 -11.13
C PRO A 21 -22.34 17.81 -12.43
N GLN A 22 -21.44 17.87 -13.39
CA GLN A 22 -21.61 17.18 -14.67
C GLN A 22 -21.65 15.68 -14.40
N LYS A 23 -22.73 15.02 -14.82
CA LYS A 23 -22.82 13.55 -14.79
C LYS A 23 -21.65 12.97 -15.59
N PRO A 24 -20.93 12.00 -15.06
CA PRO A 24 -19.80 11.38 -15.77
C PRO A 24 -20.30 10.78 -17.10
N THR A 25 -19.66 11.19 -18.18
CA THR A 25 -19.94 10.66 -19.52
C THR A 25 -19.40 9.23 -19.64
N ARG A 26 -19.87 8.45 -20.62
CA ARG A 26 -19.36 7.08 -20.89
C ARG A 26 -17.82 7.08 -21.03
N HIS A 27 -17.24 8.07 -21.66
CA HIS A 27 -15.80 8.23 -21.80
C HIS A 27 -15.10 8.45 -20.47
N SER A 28 -15.67 9.19 -19.53
CA SER A 28 -15.08 9.40 -18.21
C SER A 28 -15.03 8.13 -17.37
N TRP A 29 -16.01 7.22 -17.52
CA TRP A 29 -15.98 5.89 -16.88
C TRP A 29 -14.90 4.96 -17.45
N GLN A 30 -14.67 5.01 -18.76
CA GLN A 30 -13.60 4.22 -19.40
C GLN A 30 -12.22 4.69 -18.93
N VAL A 31 -11.99 5.99 -18.84
CA VAL A 31 -10.76 6.56 -18.29
C VAL A 31 -10.57 6.14 -16.83
N LEU A 32 -11.62 6.22 -16.01
CA LEU A 32 -11.56 5.79 -14.62
C LEU A 32 -11.21 4.30 -14.51
N ALA A 33 -11.83 3.44 -15.32
CA ALA A 33 -11.55 2.00 -15.32
C ALA A 33 -10.07 1.71 -15.62
N VAL A 34 -9.47 2.40 -16.60
CA VAL A 34 -8.03 2.28 -16.90
C VAL A 34 -7.18 2.68 -15.69
N LEU A 35 -7.50 3.80 -15.04
CA LEU A 35 -6.76 4.27 -13.86
C LEU A 35 -6.89 3.32 -12.67
N MET A 36 -8.09 2.75 -12.46
CA MET A 36 -8.34 1.74 -11.44
C MET A 36 -7.54 0.46 -11.72
N MET A 37 -7.57 -0.05 -12.95
CA MET A 37 -6.79 -1.23 -13.34
C MET A 37 -5.28 -0.99 -13.19
N ALA A 38 -4.78 0.17 -13.60
CA ALA A 38 -3.38 0.53 -13.41
C ALA A 38 -3.01 0.58 -11.91
N GLY A 39 -3.86 1.19 -11.08
CA GLY A 39 -3.68 1.18 -9.61
C GLY A 39 -3.66 -0.23 -9.04
N CYS A 40 -4.59 -1.11 -9.48
CA CYS A 40 -4.61 -2.52 -9.09
C CYS A 40 -3.29 -3.23 -9.41
N LEU A 41 -2.72 -3.02 -10.60
CA LEU A 41 -1.43 -3.59 -10.99
C LEU A 41 -0.28 -3.06 -10.11
N SER A 42 -0.29 -1.77 -9.77
CA SER A 42 0.71 -1.23 -8.85
C SER A 42 0.67 -1.93 -7.48
N SER A 43 -0.52 -2.19 -6.94
CA SER A 43 -0.68 -2.90 -5.66
C SER A 43 -0.38 -4.40 -5.76
N ALA A 44 -0.52 -4.98 -6.95
CA ALA A 44 -0.24 -6.39 -7.23
C ALA A 44 1.26 -6.73 -7.22
N ALA A 45 2.16 -5.75 -7.35
CA ALA A 45 3.60 -5.95 -7.50
C ALA A 45 4.22 -6.87 -6.43
N GLY A 46 3.77 -6.77 -5.18
CA GLY A 46 4.17 -7.67 -4.10
C GLY A 46 3.27 -8.89 -3.94
N ALA A 47 1.97 -8.69 -4.16
CA ALA A 47 0.94 -9.67 -3.86
C ALA A 47 1.00 -10.93 -4.75
N VAL A 48 1.45 -10.78 -5.99
CA VAL A 48 1.55 -11.87 -6.97
C VAL A 48 2.60 -12.91 -6.62
N VAL A 49 3.76 -12.48 -6.13
CA VAL A 49 4.91 -13.36 -5.88
C VAL A 49 4.90 -13.93 -4.46
N ALA A 50 4.24 -13.27 -3.52
CA ALA A 50 4.24 -13.70 -2.11
C ALA A 50 3.73 -15.15 -1.91
N PRO A 51 2.70 -15.65 -2.60
CA PRO A 51 2.23 -17.03 -2.44
C PRO A 51 3.22 -18.09 -2.92
N VAL A 52 4.00 -17.79 -3.99
CA VAL A 52 4.99 -18.70 -4.61
C VAL A 52 6.40 -18.51 -4.06
N PHE A 53 6.51 -17.71 -3.01
CA PHE A 53 7.80 -17.36 -2.43
C PHE A 53 8.57 -18.57 -1.87
N PRO A 54 7.93 -19.54 -1.17
CA PRO A 54 8.62 -20.74 -0.70
C PRO A 54 9.30 -21.53 -1.81
N GLU A 55 8.62 -21.69 -2.94
CA GLU A 55 9.15 -22.42 -4.09
C GLU A 55 10.36 -21.71 -4.73
N ILE A 56 10.35 -20.38 -4.73
CA ILE A 56 11.51 -19.58 -5.19
C ILE A 56 12.69 -19.77 -4.25
N VAL A 57 12.45 -19.73 -2.94
CA VAL A 57 13.49 -19.94 -1.91
C VAL A 57 14.12 -21.32 -2.02
N GLU A 58 13.29 -22.34 -2.18
CA GLU A 58 13.72 -23.73 -2.36
C GLU A 58 14.53 -23.92 -3.66
N HIS A 59 14.01 -23.39 -4.79
CA HIS A 59 14.63 -23.53 -6.10
C HIS A 59 16.05 -22.92 -6.18
N PHE A 60 16.28 -21.80 -5.49
CA PHE A 60 17.59 -21.11 -5.50
C PHE A 60 18.43 -21.38 -4.26
N GLY A 61 17.97 -22.21 -3.30
CA GLY A 61 18.66 -22.48 -2.05
C GLY A 61 18.96 -21.20 -1.24
N LEU A 62 18.01 -20.25 -1.20
CA LEU A 62 18.25 -18.93 -0.62
C LEU A 62 18.29 -19.01 0.91
N SER A 63 19.27 -18.34 1.51
CA SER A 63 19.23 -18.09 2.95
C SER A 63 18.05 -17.17 3.31
N SER A 64 17.52 -17.31 4.52
CA SER A 64 16.35 -16.57 5.01
C SER A 64 16.48 -15.04 4.87
N ARG A 65 17.71 -14.53 4.97
CA ARG A 65 18.02 -13.12 4.79
C ARG A 65 17.77 -12.67 3.34
N TRP A 66 18.34 -13.38 2.38
CA TRP A 66 18.22 -13.06 0.95
C TRP A 66 16.80 -13.30 0.44
N ALA A 67 16.15 -14.32 0.98
CA ALA A 67 14.75 -14.60 0.75
C ALA A 67 13.88 -13.39 1.06
N GLY A 68 13.99 -12.83 2.26
CA GLY A 68 13.23 -11.65 2.67
C GLY A 68 13.54 -10.40 1.84
N VAL A 69 14.83 -10.18 1.50
CA VAL A 69 15.26 -9.07 0.64
C VAL A 69 14.59 -9.16 -0.73
N LEU A 70 14.50 -10.35 -1.31
CA LEU A 70 13.86 -10.56 -2.61
C LEU A 70 12.41 -10.06 -2.62
N VAL A 71 11.64 -10.37 -1.57
CA VAL A 71 10.24 -9.95 -1.49
C VAL A 71 10.11 -8.47 -1.18
N SER A 72 10.96 -7.92 -0.30
CA SER A 72 10.82 -6.53 0.19
C SER A 72 11.43 -5.46 -0.72
N THR A 73 12.35 -5.82 -1.63
CA THR A 73 13.04 -4.84 -2.50
C THR A 73 12.08 -3.97 -3.30
N HIS A 74 10.99 -4.55 -3.82
CA HIS A 74 10.02 -3.78 -4.60
C HIS A 74 9.34 -2.68 -3.78
N THR A 75 9.14 -2.85 -2.47
CA THR A 75 8.48 -1.83 -1.64
C THR A 75 9.33 -0.59 -1.49
N LEU A 76 10.64 -0.78 -1.27
CA LEU A 76 11.59 0.33 -1.22
C LEU A 76 11.66 1.09 -2.54
N THR A 77 11.83 0.36 -3.64
CA THR A 77 11.95 0.98 -4.96
C THR A 77 10.66 1.65 -5.40
N THR A 78 9.48 1.10 -5.03
CA THR A 78 8.17 1.75 -5.24
C THR A 78 8.09 3.08 -4.49
N ALA A 79 8.48 3.11 -3.21
CA ALA A 79 8.44 4.33 -2.42
C ALA A 79 9.36 5.42 -2.98
N LEU A 80 10.62 5.08 -3.28
CA LEU A 80 11.59 6.03 -3.83
C LEU A 80 11.16 6.54 -5.20
N SER A 81 10.73 5.64 -6.09
CA SER A 81 10.34 6.00 -7.45
C SER A 81 9.04 6.80 -7.51
N SER A 82 8.10 6.57 -6.59
CA SER A 82 6.85 7.36 -6.54
C SER A 82 7.11 8.83 -6.29
N LEU A 83 8.10 9.17 -5.45
CA LEU A 83 8.53 10.55 -5.22
C LEU A 83 9.16 11.15 -6.49
N VAL A 84 10.08 10.42 -7.12
CA VAL A 84 10.76 10.87 -8.34
C VAL A 84 9.76 11.08 -9.49
N PHE A 85 8.88 10.10 -9.73
CA PHE A 85 7.87 10.22 -10.78
C PHE A 85 6.79 11.25 -10.46
N GLY A 86 6.46 11.47 -9.19
CA GLY A 86 5.60 12.55 -8.76
C GLY A 86 6.15 13.93 -9.18
N LEU A 87 7.44 14.17 -8.93
CA LEU A 87 8.12 15.39 -9.38
C LEU A 87 8.24 15.46 -10.91
N LEU A 88 8.54 14.34 -11.54
CA LEU A 88 8.74 14.27 -12.98
C LEU A 88 7.42 14.43 -13.77
N ALA A 89 6.29 14.13 -13.15
CA ALA A 89 4.95 14.26 -13.73
C ALA A 89 4.64 15.69 -14.18
N SER A 90 5.16 16.70 -13.47
CA SER A 90 5.02 18.12 -13.87
C SER A 90 5.75 18.44 -15.17
N ARG A 91 6.86 17.75 -15.47
CA ARG A 91 7.70 17.98 -16.66
C ARG A 91 7.31 17.09 -17.85
N LEU A 92 7.16 15.80 -17.62
CA LEU A 92 6.89 14.80 -18.67
C LEU A 92 5.40 14.58 -18.94
N GLY A 93 4.55 14.89 -17.94
CA GLY A 93 3.11 14.62 -17.96
C GLY A 93 2.74 13.25 -17.40
N SER A 94 1.71 13.22 -16.55
CA SER A 94 1.28 12.01 -15.82
C SER A 94 0.90 10.85 -16.74
N VAL A 95 0.30 11.12 -17.91
CA VAL A 95 -0.11 10.06 -18.86
C VAL A 95 1.11 9.34 -19.47
N ARG A 96 2.15 10.08 -19.85
CA ARG A 96 3.36 9.47 -20.40
C ARG A 96 4.07 8.60 -19.35
N ILE A 97 4.18 9.10 -18.12
CA ILE A 97 4.75 8.33 -17.00
C ILE A 97 3.95 7.06 -16.77
N LEU A 98 2.62 7.15 -16.67
CA LEU A 98 1.76 6.01 -16.47
C LEU A 98 1.95 4.93 -17.54
N LEU A 99 1.89 5.31 -18.81
CA LEU A 99 2.01 4.38 -19.93
C LEU A 99 3.40 3.74 -20.01
N SER A 100 4.46 4.52 -19.87
CA SER A 100 5.85 4.01 -19.87
C SER A 100 6.08 3.04 -18.72
N CYS A 101 5.56 3.37 -17.52
CA CYS A 101 5.68 2.52 -16.35
C CYS A 101 4.83 1.24 -16.45
N LEU A 102 3.65 1.27 -17.09
CA LEU A 102 2.87 0.05 -17.35
C LEU A 102 3.60 -0.92 -18.30
N VAL A 103 4.23 -0.39 -19.35
CA VAL A 103 5.08 -1.21 -20.23
C VAL A 103 6.29 -1.74 -19.46
N GLY A 104 6.99 -0.88 -18.71
CA GLY A 104 8.12 -1.29 -17.86
C GLY A 104 7.71 -2.38 -16.84
N TYR A 105 6.55 -2.24 -16.21
CA TYR A 105 6.00 -3.21 -15.27
C TYR A 105 5.85 -4.60 -15.91
N ALA A 106 5.34 -4.68 -17.12
CA ALA A 106 5.17 -5.94 -17.85
C ALA A 106 6.52 -6.52 -18.29
N VAL A 107 7.41 -5.70 -18.85
CA VAL A 107 8.72 -6.15 -19.33
C VAL A 107 9.58 -6.62 -18.16
N PHE A 108 9.72 -5.81 -17.13
CA PHE A 108 10.57 -6.15 -15.98
C PHE A 108 9.98 -7.30 -15.15
N GLY A 109 8.64 -7.40 -15.06
CA GLY A 109 7.98 -8.54 -14.45
C GLY A 109 8.20 -9.82 -15.26
N GLY A 110 8.13 -9.75 -16.59
CA GLY A 110 8.45 -10.86 -17.50
C GLY A 110 9.89 -11.35 -17.37
N VAL A 111 10.85 -10.46 -17.13
CA VAL A 111 12.25 -10.84 -16.82
C VAL A 111 12.31 -11.79 -15.63
N GLY A 112 11.48 -11.58 -14.60
CA GLY A 112 11.38 -12.48 -13.44
C GLY A 112 10.94 -13.90 -13.80
N ALA A 113 10.12 -14.08 -14.84
CA ALA A 113 9.68 -15.40 -15.31
C ALA A 113 10.81 -16.19 -15.99
N VAL A 114 11.75 -15.52 -16.65
CA VAL A 114 12.85 -16.16 -17.41
C VAL A 114 14.19 -16.11 -16.71
N ALA A 115 14.30 -15.41 -15.60
CA ALA A 115 15.55 -15.29 -14.84
C ALA A 115 16.02 -16.64 -14.30
N ASN A 116 17.31 -16.96 -14.54
CA ASN A 116 17.93 -18.22 -14.11
C ASN A 116 18.76 -18.10 -12.83
N GLY A 117 18.79 -16.94 -12.18
CA GLY A 117 19.54 -16.71 -10.97
C GLY A 117 18.92 -15.68 -10.05
N PHE A 118 19.32 -15.75 -8.78
CA PHE A 118 18.85 -14.83 -7.72
C PHE A 118 18.94 -13.35 -8.13
N TRP A 119 20.08 -12.91 -8.64
CA TRP A 119 20.30 -11.51 -9.01
C TRP A 119 19.37 -11.03 -10.14
N GLY A 120 19.05 -11.93 -11.09
CA GLY A 120 18.10 -11.61 -12.17
C GLY A 120 16.70 -11.36 -11.64
N ILE A 121 16.23 -12.21 -10.69
CA ILE A 121 14.93 -12.01 -10.05
C ILE A 121 14.95 -10.77 -9.16
N LEU A 122 16.00 -10.56 -8.37
CA LEU A 122 16.12 -9.38 -7.51
C LEU A 122 16.09 -8.08 -8.33
N PHE A 123 16.80 -8.05 -9.47
CA PHE A 123 16.77 -6.93 -10.39
C PHE A 123 15.39 -6.71 -10.99
N SER A 124 14.72 -7.78 -11.44
CA SER A 124 13.32 -7.74 -11.88
C SER A 124 12.42 -7.12 -10.80
N ARG A 125 12.53 -7.58 -9.54
CA ARG A 125 11.74 -7.06 -8.41
C ARG A 125 11.99 -5.58 -8.16
N ALA A 126 13.25 -5.14 -8.21
CA ALA A 126 13.60 -3.73 -8.06
C ALA A 126 12.96 -2.86 -9.14
N LEU A 127 13.03 -3.28 -10.41
CA LEU A 127 12.48 -2.53 -11.55
C LEU A 127 10.95 -2.58 -11.61
N VAL A 128 10.33 -3.70 -11.24
CA VAL A 128 8.87 -3.77 -11.05
C VAL A 128 8.42 -2.77 -9.98
N GLY A 129 9.16 -2.64 -8.88
CA GLY A 129 8.89 -1.63 -7.86
C GLY A 129 9.01 -0.21 -8.41
N VAL A 130 10.07 0.09 -9.18
CA VAL A 130 10.22 1.40 -9.84
C VAL A 130 9.02 1.69 -10.74
N ALA A 131 8.62 0.74 -11.59
CA ALA A 131 7.46 0.89 -12.46
C ALA A 131 6.17 1.09 -11.66
N SER A 132 5.97 0.33 -10.57
CA SER A 132 4.79 0.45 -9.69
C SER A 132 4.65 1.83 -9.08
N GLY A 133 5.76 2.44 -8.63
CA GLY A 133 5.75 3.80 -8.11
C GLY A 133 5.33 4.83 -9.16
N GLY A 134 5.81 4.68 -10.40
CA GLY A 134 5.40 5.53 -11.52
C GLY A 134 3.93 5.34 -11.92
N ILE A 135 3.42 4.10 -11.90
CA ILE A 135 2.00 3.81 -12.13
C ILE A 135 1.15 4.49 -11.07
N GLY A 136 1.50 4.36 -9.78
CA GLY A 136 0.77 4.99 -8.69
C GLY A 136 0.75 6.52 -8.81
N ALA A 137 1.92 7.14 -8.97
CA ALA A 137 2.05 8.59 -9.13
C ALA A 137 1.30 9.10 -10.37
N GLY A 138 1.40 8.41 -11.51
CA GLY A 138 0.72 8.76 -12.76
C GLY A 138 -0.80 8.65 -12.62
N SER A 139 -1.31 7.56 -12.06
CA SER A 139 -2.75 7.33 -11.87
C SER A 139 -3.39 8.38 -10.97
N ILE A 140 -2.78 8.67 -9.81
CA ILE A 140 -3.25 9.69 -8.87
C ILE A 140 -3.18 11.08 -9.52
N GLY A 141 -2.09 11.38 -10.24
CA GLY A 141 -1.91 12.65 -10.94
C GLY A 141 -2.98 12.88 -11.99
N ILE A 142 -3.34 11.88 -12.80
CA ILE A 142 -4.42 11.99 -13.80
C ILE A 142 -5.76 12.16 -13.11
N LEU A 143 -6.07 11.33 -12.10
CA LEU A 143 -7.33 11.38 -11.38
C LEU A 143 -7.57 12.73 -10.72
N SER A 144 -6.52 13.30 -10.11
CA SER A 144 -6.60 14.61 -9.46
C SER A 144 -6.79 15.78 -10.43
N ASN A 145 -6.38 15.63 -11.70
CA ASN A 145 -6.55 16.63 -12.74
C ASN A 145 -7.89 16.54 -13.49
N LEU A 146 -8.51 15.35 -13.50
CA LEU A 146 -9.78 15.12 -14.19
C LEU A 146 -11.01 15.50 -13.35
N TYR A 147 -10.90 15.43 -12.03
CA TYR A 147 -12.03 15.61 -11.11
C TYR A 147 -11.70 16.64 -10.04
N ASN A 148 -12.69 17.44 -9.64
CA ASN A 148 -12.58 18.45 -8.59
C ASN A 148 -13.65 18.24 -7.51
N GLY A 149 -13.41 18.77 -6.31
CA GLY A 149 -14.38 18.77 -5.20
C GLY A 149 -14.90 17.37 -4.85
N GLU A 150 -16.21 17.26 -4.66
CA GLU A 150 -16.89 16.02 -4.25
C GLU A 150 -16.74 14.90 -5.27
N ALA A 151 -16.74 15.21 -6.58
CA ALA A 151 -16.51 14.21 -7.63
C ALA A 151 -15.12 13.57 -7.50
N ARG A 152 -14.08 14.35 -7.19
CA ARG A 152 -12.73 13.83 -6.93
C ARG A 152 -12.73 12.87 -5.75
N THR A 153 -13.34 13.24 -4.63
CA THR A 153 -13.42 12.39 -3.43
C THR A 153 -14.12 11.06 -3.74
N ARG A 154 -15.22 11.10 -4.49
CA ARG A 154 -15.96 9.91 -4.90
C ARG A 154 -15.13 9.00 -5.82
N MET A 155 -14.44 9.57 -6.82
CA MET A 155 -13.59 8.79 -7.73
C MET A 155 -12.36 8.20 -7.03
N MET A 156 -11.76 8.92 -6.09
CA MET A 156 -10.70 8.39 -5.23
C MET A 156 -11.21 7.24 -4.36
N GLY A 157 -12.45 7.30 -3.87
CA GLY A 157 -13.09 6.19 -3.15
C GLY A 157 -13.20 4.92 -4.01
N TYR A 158 -13.64 5.04 -5.26
CA TYR A 158 -13.68 3.91 -6.18
C TYR A 158 -12.28 3.33 -6.45
N ALA A 159 -11.28 4.20 -6.68
CA ALA A 159 -9.91 3.76 -6.88
C ALA A 159 -9.38 2.99 -5.66
N THR A 160 -9.60 3.50 -4.44
CA THR A 160 -9.19 2.82 -3.20
C THR A 160 -9.89 1.47 -3.02
N SER A 161 -11.19 1.38 -3.35
CA SER A 161 -11.93 0.11 -3.30
C SER A 161 -11.39 -0.90 -4.29
N ALA A 162 -11.04 -0.47 -5.51
CA ALA A 162 -10.41 -1.33 -6.50
C ALA A 162 -9.05 -1.85 -6.04
N LEU A 163 -8.21 -0.99 -5.44
CA LEU A 163 -6.94 -1.40 -4.86
C LEU A 163 -7.13 -2.45 -3.75
N ALA A 164 -8.09 -2.25 -2.86
CA ALA A 164 -8.40 -3.21 -1.81
C ALA A 164 -8.82 -4.57 -2.39
N THR A 165 -9.67 -4.56 -3.42
CA THR A 165 -10.09 -5.78 -4.14
C THR A 165 -8.90 -6.47 -4.81
N ALA A 166 -7.99 -5.71 -5.41
CA ALA A 166 -6.79 -6.24 -6.03
C ALA A 166 -5.88 -6.97 -5.02
N THR A 167 -5.75 -6.47 -3.79
CA THR A 167 -4.96 -7.14 -2.75
C THR A 167 -5.55 -8.47 -2.28
N VAL A 168 -6.82 -8.75 -2.57
CA VAL A 168 -7.47 -10.05 -2.35
C VAL A 168 -7.26 -10.96 -3.56
N ILE A 169 -7.51 -10.45 -4.77
CA ILE A 169 -7.54 -11.25 -6.00
C ILE A 169 -6.14 -11.69 -6.41
N PHE A 170 -5.15 -10.79 -6.41
CA PHE A 170 -3.82 -11.09 -6.95
C PHE A 170 -3.02 -12.16 -6.18
N PRO A 171 -3.09 -12.27 -4.84
CA PRO A 171 -2.48 -13.41 -4.16
C PRO A 171 -3.09 -14.75 -4.56
N ILE A 172 -4.43 -14.80 -4.74
CA ILE A 172 -5.11 -16.03 -5.17
C ILE A 172 -4.68 -16.40 -6.60
N LEU A 173 -4.67 -15.45 -7.53
CA LEU A 173 -4.23 -15.68 -8.90
C LEU A 173 -2.75 -16.07 -8.97
N GLY A 174 -1.88 -15.40 -8.20
CA GLY A 174 -0.47 -15.75 -8.11
C GLY A 174 -0.26 -17.15 -7.55
N GLY A 175 -0.97 -17.51 -6.49
CA GLY A 175 -0.95 -18.83 -5.91
C GLY A 175 -1.50 -19.91 -6.85
N TRP A 176 -2.60 -19.64 -7.55
CA TRP A 176 -3.19 -20.56 -8.53
C TRP A 176 -2.24 -20.84 -9.70
N LEU A 177 -1.64 -19.80 -10.29
CA LEU A 177 -0.64 -19.99 -11.34
C LEU A 177 0.61 -20.71 -10.80
N GLY A 178 0.95 -20.49 -9.54
CA GLY A 178 2.03 -21.16 -8.85
C GLY A 178 1.89 -22.68 -8.75
N LEU A 179 0.66 -23.21 -8.77
CA LEU A 179 0.41 -24.66 -8.80
C LEU A 179 1.05 -25.36 -10.01
N TYR A 180 1.16 -24.66 -11.13
CA TYR A 180 1.83 -25.20 -12.33
C TYR A 180 3.34 -25.06 -12.24
N HIS A 181 3.79 -23.86 -11.93
CA HIS A 181 5.20 -23.53 -11.75
C HIS A 181 5.31 -22.14 -11.12
N TRP A 182 6.22 -21.91 -10.18
CA TRP A 182 6.38 -20.61 -9.52
C TRP A 182 6.61 -19.43 -10.49
N ARG A 183 7.28 -19.69 -11.64
CA ARG A 183 7.51 -18.69 -12.71
C ARG A 183 6.22 -18.20 -13.36
N SER A 184 5.17 -19.02 -13.39
CA SER A 184 3.89 -18.66 -14.00
C SER A 184 3.22 -17.49 -13.30
N ALA A 185 3.46 -17.31 -11.99
CA ALA A 185 2.95 -16.15 -11.26
C ALA A 185 3.45 -14.82 -11.87
N PHE A 186 4.67 -14.76 -12.39
CA PHE A 186 5.23 -13.57 -13.01
C PHE A 186 4.51 -13.17 -14.32
N LEU A 187 3.77 -14.07 -14.97
CA LEU A 187 2.98 -13.76 -16.18
C LEU A 187 1.89 -12.73 -15.89
N LEU A 188 1.42 -12.63 -14.64
CA LEU A 188 0.43 -11.62 -14.24
C LEU A 188 0.95 -10.19 -14.42
N TYR A 189 2.25 -9.96 -14.38
CA TYR A 189 2.81 -8.65 -14.69
C TYR A 189 2.58 -8.25 -16.15
N GLY A 190 2.44 -9.23 -17.06
CA GLY A 190 2.10 -9.02 -18.45
C GLY A 190 0.78 -8.27 -18.68
N LEU A 191 -0.12 -8.26 -17.69
CA LEU A 191 -1.36 -7.45 -17.71
C LEU A 191 -1.08 -5.94 -17.85
N GLY A 192 0.15 -5.49 -17.56
CA GLY A 192 0.57 -4.12 -17.82
C GLY A 192 0.47 -3.71 -19.28
N LEU A 193 0.72 -4.63 -20.23
CA LEU A 193 0.66 -4.32 -21.68
C LEU A 193 -0.76 -4.02 -22.17
N PRO A 194 -1.77 -4.86 -21.96
CA PRO A 194 -3.14 -4.52 -22.39
C PRO A 194 -3.67 -3.28 -21.71
N VAL A 195 -3.35 -3.05 -20.42
CA VAL A 195 -3.76 -1.81 -19.72
C VAL A 195 -3.05 -0.60 -20.33
N ALA A 196 -1.77 -0.70 -20.69
CA ALA A 196 -1.04 0.37 -21.37
C ALA A 196 -1.64 0.68 -22.76
N LEU A 197 -1.99 -0.37 -23.53
CA LEU A 197 -2.60 -0.21 -24.85
C LEU A 197 -3.96 0.48 -24.77
N VAL A 198 -4.84 0.03 -23.87
CA VAL A 198 -6.14 0.66 -23.64
C VAL A 198 -5.96 2.09 -23.12
N GLY A 199 -4.99 2.31 -22.24
CA GLY A 199 -4.63 3.64 -21.75
C GLY A 199 -4.16 4.58 -22.85
N LEU A 200 -3.35 4.10 -23.80
CA LEU A 200 -2.89 4.88 -24.95
C LEU A 200 -4.05 5.37 -25.83
N LEU A 201 -5.11 4.56 -25.93
CA LEU A 201 -6.31 4.87 -26.75
C LEU A 201 -7.28 5.79 -26.03
N LEU A 202 -7.45 5.64 -24.72
CA LEU A 202 -8.54 6.28 -23.96
C LEU A 202 -8.08 7.47 -23.11
N LEU A 203 -6.81 7.52 -22.68
CA LEU A 203 -6.37 8.60 -21.82
C LEU A 203 -6.21 9.90 -22.61
N PRO A 204 -6.68 11.04 -22.08
CA PRO A 204 -6.55 12.32 -22.75
C PRO A 204 -5.06 12.67 -22.91
N LYS A 205 -4.65 13.04 -24.14
CA LYS A 205 -3.29 13.54 -24.42
C LYS A 205 -3.09 14.85 -23.63
N GLY A 206 -2.42 14.69 -22.48
CA GLY A 206 -2.50 15.61 -21.38
C GLY A 206 -2.02 17.04 -21.65
N ARG A 207 -2.78 17.99 -21.12
CA ARG A 207 -2.36 19.36 -20.87
C ARG A 207 -1.39 19.32 -19.67
N ARG A 208 -0.19 19.87 -19.82
CA ARG A 208 0.78 20.12 -18.74
C ARG A 208 0.14 21.10 -17.73
N ARG A 209 -0.49 20.59 -16.69
CA ARG A 209 -0.80 21.38 -15.51
C ARG A 209 0.25 20.99 -14.48
N GLY A 210 1.06 21.96 -14.06
CA GLY A 210 2.05 21.74 -13.00
C GLY A 210 1.35 21.13 -11.80
N ALA A 211 1.82 20.00 -11.32
CA ALA A 211 1.45 19.54 -9.99
C ALA A 211 1.98 20.60 -9.02
N ASP A 212 1.12 21.10 -8.14
CA ASP A 212 1.57 21.88 -7.00
C ASP A 212 2.56 21.00 -6.24
N ILE A 213 3.85 21.35 -6.34
CA ILE A 213 4.90 20.70 -5.56
C ILE A 213 4.56 21.04 -4.11
N PRO A 214 4.38 20.03 -3.23
CA PRO A 214 4.17 20.31 -1.82
C PRO A 214 5.30 21.23 -1.34
N GLN A 215 4.96 22.40 -0.81
CA GLN A 215 5.95 23.29 -0.24
C GLN A 215 6.64 22.54 0.89
N ALA A 216 7.92 22.26 0.72
CA ALA A 216 8.74 21.56 1.72
C ALA A 216 9.05 22.46 2.93
N ASP A 217 8.74 23.76 2.82
CA ASP A 217 9.02 24.75 3.85
C ASP A 217 8.25 24.43 5.14
N GLY A 218 8.98 24.21 6.22
CA GLY A 218 8.43 23.95 7.56
C GLY A 218 8.19 22.46 7.90
N ILE A 219 8.23 21.51 6.96
CA ILE A 219 8.08 20.07 7.26
C ILE A 219 9.14 19.61 8.25
N GLY A 220 10.38 20.11 8.14
CA GLY A 220 11.46 19.80 9.07
C GLY A 220 11.16 20.15 10.54
N ALA A 221 10.38 21.19 10.79
CA ALA A 221 9.97 21.56 12.15
C ALA A 221 8.94 20.56 12.72
N ILE A 222 8.01 20.09 11.88
CA ILE A 222 7.02 19.09 12.29
C ILE A 222 7.71 17.75 12.59
N LEU A 223 8.66 17.33 11.76
CA LEU A 223 9.41 16.09 11.96
C LEU A 223 10.28 16.09 13.22
N LYS A 224 10.60 17.26 13.80
CA LYS A 224 11.30 17.35 15.09
C LYS A 224 10.36 17.15 16.29
N GLN A 225 9.05 17.17 16.10
CA GLN A 225 8.11 16.92 17.19
C GLN A 225 8.15 15.45 17.60
N SER A 226 8.43 15.18 18.88
CA SER A 226 8.52 13.81 19.41
C SER A 226 7.28 12.97 19.12
N ARG A 227 6.09 13.59 19.13
CA ARG A 227 4.82 12.91 18.82
C ARG A 227 4.76 12.41 17.38
N VAL A 228 5.22 13.21 16.43
CA VAL A 228 5.28 12.85 14.99
C VAL A 228 6.30 11.73 14.78
N VAL A 229 7.49 11.85 15.34
CA VAL A 229 8.53 10.82 15.26
C VAL A 229 8.03 9.48 15.81
N LEU A 230 7.34 9.48 16.94
CA LEU A 230 6.81 8.27 17.55
C LEU A 230 5.70 7.64 16.70
N LEU A 231 4.83 8.44 16.08
CA LEU A 231 3.81 7.94 15.15
C LEU A 231 4.45 7.34 13.89
N LEU A 232 5.49 7.97 13.34
CA LEU A 232 6.21 7.45 12.17
C LEU A 232 6.95 6.15 12.50
N LEU A 233 7.59 6.06 13.66
CA LEU A 233 8.24 4.82 14.12
C LEU A 233 7.23 3.70 14.36
N ALA A 234 6.10 4.00 15.00
CA ALA A 234 5.05 3.02 15.21
C ALA A 234 4.41 2.55 13.90
N LEU A 235 4.23 3.46 12.93
CA LEU A 235 3.77 3.14 11.58
C LEU A 235 4.76 2.24 10.83
N ALA A 236 6.06 2.54 10.91
CA ALA A 236 7.12 1.69 10.33
C ALA A 236 7.15 0.31 11.00
N THR A 237 6.98 0.25 12.32
CA THR A 237 6.91 -1.01 13.08
C THR A 237 5.68 -1.83 12.67
N ALA A 238 4.49 -1.22 12.56
CA ALA A 238 3.29 -1.92 12.08
C ALA A 238 3.51 -2.51 10.69
N SER A 239 4.17 -1.76 9.81
CA SER A 239 4.48 -2.19 8.45
C SER A 239 5.56 -3.27 8.40
N ALA A 240 6.54 -3.25 9.31
CA ALA A 240 7.52 -4.31 9.46
C ALA A 240 6.87 -5.62 9.94
N ILE A 241 5.98 -5.55 10.93
CA ILE A 241 5.21 -6.69 11.45
C ILE A 241 4.27 -7.26 10.36
N PHE A 242 3.62 -6.38 9.58
CA PHE A 242 2.83 -6.81 8.43
C PHE A 242 3.66 -7.65 7.45
N TYR A 243 4.91 -7.26 7.24
CA TYR A 243 5.80 -7.96 6.32
C TYR A 243 6.30 -9.30 6.87
N VAL A 244 6.31 -9.50 8.19
CA VAL A 244 6.55 -10.82 8.81
C VAL A 244 5.53 -11.84 8.29
N VAL A 245 4.25 -11.48 8.25
CA VAL A 245 3.20 -12.38 7.72
C VAL A 245 3.37 -12.60 6.22
N VAL A 246 3.72 -11.57 5.44
CA VAL A 246 3.90 -11.69 3.98
C VAL A 246 5.05 -12.64 3.63
N VAL A 247 6.14 -12.61 4.39
CA VAL A 247 7.37 -13.35 4.09
C VAL A 247 7.38 -14.71 4.79
N TYR A 248 7.12 -14.73 6.11
CA TYR A 248 7.38 -15.95 6.92
C TYR A 248 6.14 -16.83 7.07
N ALA A 249 4.92 -16.34 6.91
CA ALA A 249 3.76 -17.21 6.98
C ALA A 249 3.71 -18.23 5.83
N PRO A 250 3.94 -17.86 4.55
CA PRO A 250 4.05 -18.83 3.46
C PRO A 250 5.20 -19.85 3.67
N LEU A 251 6.37 -19.38 4.14
CA LEU A 251 7.50 -20.28 4.44
C LEU A 251 7.16 -21.28 5.55
N TYR A 252 6.52 -20.81 6.61
CA TYR A 252 6.09 -21.67 7.71
C TYR A 252 5.06 -22.70 7.24
N LEU A 253 4.04 -22.28 6.51
CA LEU A 253 3.01 -23.17 5.98
C LEU A 253 3.59 -24.24 5.06
N LYS A 254 4.56 -23.88 4.21
CA LYS A 254 5.28 -24.84 3.38
C LYS A 254 6.05 -25.87 4.21
N GLN A 255 6.73 -25.44 5.25
CA GLN A 255 7.52 -26.32 6.13
C GLN A 255 6.65 -27.21 7.05
N ALA A 256 5.54 -26.64 7.57
CA ALA A 256 4.73 -27.30 8.58
C ALA A 256 3.71 -28.31 8.00
N ILE A 257 3.10 -28.01 6.87
CA ILE A 257 2.02 -28.80 6.26
C ILE A 257 2.18 -29.00 4.73
N ASP A 258 3.36 -28.72 4.19
CA ASP A 258 3.63 -28.74 2.73
C ASP A 258 2.57 -27.96 1.92
N ALA A 259 2.19 -26.78 2.42
CA ALA A 259 1.15 -25.97 1.86
C ALA A 259 1.44 -25.61 0.39
N SER A 260 0.42 -25.74 -0.45
CA SER A 260 0.50 -25.28 -1.84
C SER A 260 0.55 -23.75 -1.94
N SER A 261 1.11 -23.24 -3.03
CA SER A 261 1.09 -21.82 -3.34
C SER A 261 -0.35 -21.23 -3.37
N LEU A 262 -1.34 -22.02 -3.75
CA LEU A 262 -2.75 -21.61 -3.72
C LEU A 262 -3.25 -21.40 -2.29
N LEU A 263 -2.93 -22.27 -1.35
CA LEU A 263 -3.29 -22.10 0.08
C LEU A 263 -2.62 -20.84 0.64
N ASN A 264 -1.34 -20.61 0.33
CA ASN A 264 -0.64 -19.38 0.68
C ASN A 264 -1.36 -18.14 0.12
N GLY A 265 -1.83 -18.23 -1.13
CA GLY A 265 -2.64 -17.19 -1.77
C GLY A 265 -3.93 -16.89 -1.01
N PHE A 266 -4.66 -17.91 -0.58
CA PHE A 266 -5.88 -17.75 0.22
C PHE A 266 -5.62 -17.16 1.60
N VAL A 267 -4.56 -17.55 2.29
CA VAL A 267 -4.20 -16.97 3.61
C VAL A 267 -3.87 -15.48 3.47
N LEU A 268 -3.10 -15.09 2.47
CA LEU A 268 -2.78 -13.68 2.20
C LEU A 268 -4.01 -12.89 1.74
N ALA A 269 -4.93 -13.51 1.01
CA ALA A 269 -6.21 -12.92 0.63
C ALA A 269 -7.13 -12.72 1.83
N ALA A 270 -7.26 -13.71 2.72
CA ALA A 270 -8.04 -13.62 3.96
C ALA A 270 -7.58 -12.46 4.84
N ARG A 271 -6.27 -12.27 4.98
CA ARG A 271 -5.69 -11.10 5.62
C ARG A 271 -6.15 -9.79 4.95
N SER A 272 -6.14 -9.72 3.63
CA SER A 272 -6.55 -8.52 2.89
C SER A 272 -8.05 -8.26 3.02
N VAL A 273 -8.88 -9.31 3.08
CA VAL A 273 -10.31 -9.21 3.37
C VAL A 273 -10.54 -8.62 4.76
N GLY A 274 -9.84 -9.14 5.78
CA GLY A 274 -9.93 -8.61 7.14
C GLY A 274 -9.61 -7.11 7.21
N ALA A 275 -8.51 -6.70 6.55
CA ALA A 275 -8.10 -5.30 6.49
C ALA A 275 -9.14 -4.41 5.77
N ALA A 276 -9.69 -4.87 4.65
CA ALA A 276 -10.68 -4.13 3.89
C ALA A 276 -11.99 -3.99 4.65
N VAL A 277 -12.49 -5.06 5.26
CA VAL A 277 -13.75 -5.06 6.02
C VAL A 277 -13.70 -4.11 7.20
N ILE A 278 -12.66 -4.18 8.03
CA ILE A 278 -12.56 -3.32 9.21
C ILE A 278 -12.33 -1.85 8.81
N ALA A 279 -11.53 -1.60 7.80
CA ALA A 279 -11.29 -0.24 7.30
C ALA A 279 -12.58 0.40 6.76
N ALA A 280 -13.42 -0.37 6.07
CA ALA A 280 -14.66 0.13 5.50
C ALA A 280 -15.78 0.35 6.55
N VAL A 281 -15.95 -0.57 7.50
CA VAL A 281 -17.14 -0.62 8.37
C VAL A 281 -16.83 -0.30 9.83
N GLY A 282 -15.64 -0.66 10.31
CA GLY A 282 -15.32 -0.68 11.74
C GLY A 282 -14.34 0.39 12.21
N ALA A 283 -13.33 0.75 11.40
CA ALA A 283 -12.24 1.61 11.85
C ALA A 283 -12.72 2.96 12.41
N ALA A 284 -13.63 3.64 11.71
CA ALA A 284 -14.20 4.90 12.17
C ALA A 284 -15.04 4.74 13.43
N LYS A 285 -15.81 3.64 13.55
CA LYS A 285 -16.65 3.37 14.72
C LYS A 285 -15.81 3.09 15.98
N VAL A 286 -14.75 2.27 15.81
CA VAL A 286 -13.80 1.95 16.89
C VAL A 286 -13.06 3.21 17.32
N SER A 287 -12.54 3.99 16.36
CA SER A 287 -11.86 5.26 16.64
C SER A 287 -12.77 6.28 17.34
N LYS A 288 -14.05 6.35 16.97
CA LYS A 288 -15.02 7.23 17.64
C LYS A 288 -15.29 6.82 19.08
N ARG A 289 -15.30 5.51 19.40
CA ARG A 289 -15.56 5.01 20.76
C ARG A 289 -14.33 5.01 21.66
N LEU A 290 -13.18 4.60 21.11
CA LEU A 290 -11.94 4.37 21.86
C LEU A 290 -10.89 5.47 21.68
N GLY A 291 -11.14 6.46 20.82
CA GLY A 291 -10.13 7.41 20.35
C GLY A 291 -9.13 6.76 19.38
N ALA A 292 -8.33 7.59 18.68
CA ALA A 292 -7.35 7.09 17.73
C ALA A 292 -6.29 6.16 18.37
N GLY A 293 -5.76 6.55 19.54
CA GLY A 293 -4.80 5.73 20.29
C GLY A 293 -5.35 4.37 20.70
N GLY A 294 -6.61 4.31 21.13
CA GLY A 294 -7.26 3.05 21.50
C GLY A 294 -7.58 2.16 20.30
N ALA A 295 -7.95 2.73 19.17
CA ALA A 295 -8.14 1.99 17.94
C ALA A 295 -6.81 1.37 17.45
N ILE A 296 -5.71 2.14 17.50
CA ILE A 296 -4.36 1.66 17.20
C ILE A 296 -3.96 0.52 18.14
N ALA A 297 -4.15 0.70 19.46
CA ALA A 297 -3.82 -0.31 20.46
C ALA A 297 -4.61 -1.61 20.25
N THR A 298 -5.93 -1.51 19.99
CA THR A 298 -6.77 -2.67 19.68
C THR A 298 -6.30 -3.39 18.42
N GLY A 299 -5.91 -2.64 17.39
CA GLY A 299 -5.40 -3.21 16.15
C GLY A 299 -4.08 -3.96 16.37
N PHE A 300 -3.14 -3.41 17.12
CA PHE A 300 -1.90 -4.10 17.47
C PHE A 300 -2.14 -5.35 18.33
N LEU A 301 -3.11 -5.32 19.23
CA LEU A 301 -3.47 -6.50 20.04
C LEU A 301 -4.02 -7.63 19.15
N LEU A 302 -4.89 -7.32 18.18
CA LEU A 302 -5.37 -8.31 17.21
C LEU A 302 -4.23 -8.89 16.37
N MET A 303 -3.29 -8.05 15.92
CA MET A 303 -2.09 -8.51 15.21
C MET A 303 -1.23 -9.43 16.10
N ALA A 304 -1.04 -9.07 17.39
CA ALA A 304 -0.26 -9.86 18.33
C ALA A 304 -0.90 -11.21 18.60
N ILE A 305 -2.21 -11.28 18.84
CA ILE A 305 -2.95 -12.53 19.03
C ILE A 305 -2.81 -13.42 17.80
N SER A 306 -3.05 -12.88 16.60
CA SER A 306 -2.93 -13.64 15.37
C SER A 306 -1.51 -14.22 15.19
N LEU A 307 -0.47 -13.41 15.39
CA LEU A 307 0.92 -13.83 15.25
C LEU A 307 1.26 -14.93 16.28
N ALA A 308 0.83 -14.80 17.52
CA ALA A 308 1.10 -15.79 18.57
C ALA A 308 0.40 -17.14 18.30
N THR A 309 -0.72 -17.12 17.56
CA THR A 309 -1.45 -18.37 17.24
C THR A 309 -0.92 -19.09 16.00
N ILE A 310 -0.27 -18.40 15.03
CA ILE A 310 0.23 -19.01 13.80
C ILE A 310 1.06 -20.27 14.05
N PRO A 311 2.06 -20.31 14.98
CA PRO A 311 2.89 -21.49 15.17
C PRO A 311 2.17 -22.71 15.77
N SER A 312 1.02 -22.49 16.37
CA SER A 312 0.24 -23.54 17.05
C SER A 312 -0.88 -24.11 16.18
N VAL A 313 -1.07 -23.56 14.97
CA VAL A 313 -2.20 -23.90 14.09
C VAL A 313 -1.68 -24.55 12.82
N LEU A 314 -2.13 -25.80 12.56
CA LEU A 314 -1.79 -26.55 11.35
C LEU A 314 -2.97 -26.73 10.41
N GLU A 315 -4.19 -26.52 10.91
CA GLU A 315 -5.42 -26.60 10.12
C GLU A 315 -5.55 -25.40 9.15
N PRO A 316 -5.76 -25.64 7.84
CA PRO A 316 -5.88 -24.57 6.85
C PRO A 316 -6.99 -23.55 7.17
N SER A 317 -8.13 -24.01 7.70
CA SER A 317 -9.26 -23.15 8.09
C SER A 317 -8.89 -22.16 9.19
N LEU A 318 -8.14 -22.62 10.20
CA LEU A 318 -7.68 -21.78 11.31
C LEU A 318 -6.56 -20.83 10.86
N MET A 319 -5.75 -21.21 9.87
CA MET A 319 -4.76 -20.32 9.26
C MET A 319 -5.41 -19.18 8.48
N LEU A 320 -6.51 -19.46 7.77
CA LEU A 320 -7.33 -18.41 7.14
C LEU A 320 -7.90 -17.46 8.18
N LEU A 321 -8.40 -18.00 9.29
CA LEU A 321 -8.91 -17.19 10.41
C LEU A 321 -7.82 -16.34 11.05
N ALA A 322 -6.63 -16.88 11.28
CA ALA A 322 -5.49 -16.12 11.78
C ALA A 322 -5.12 -14.98 10.83
N GLY A 323 -5.05 -15.27 9.53
CA GLY A 323 -4.85 -14.24 8.50
C GLY A 323 -5.91 -13.14 8.56
N LEU A 324 -7.19 -13.52 8.65
CA LEU A 324 -8.31 -12.58 8.77
C LEU A 324 -8.17 -11.69 10.01
N ILE A 325 -7.88 -12.27 11.19
CA ILE A 325 -7.70 -11.53 12.45
C ILE A 325 -6.52 -10.57 12.35
N PHE A 326 -5.40 -11.01 11.76
CA PHE A 326 -4.27 -10.12 11.50
C PHE A 326 -4.68 -8.95 10.62
N GLY A 327 -5.44 -9.24 9.56
CA GLY A 327 -5.97 -8.22 8.66
C GLY A 327 -6.88 -7.22 9.35
N LEU A 328 -7.81 -7.67 10.21
CA LEU A 328 -8.64 -6.79 11.04
C LEU A 328 -7.78 -5.85 11.88
N GLY A 329 -6.73 -6.37 12.52
CA GLY A 329 -5.78 -5.56 13.29
C GLY A 329 -5.08 -4.50 12.45
N PHE A 330 -4.47 -4.91 11.34
CA PHE A 330 -3.74 -4.02 10.45
C PHE A 330 -4.62 -2.95 9.79
N GLY A 331 -5.81 -3.33 9.34
CA GLY A 331 -6.79 -2.42 8.76
C GLY A 331 -7.37 -1.42 9.76
N LEU A 332 -7.26 -1.70 11.07
CA LEU A 332 -7.59 -0.74 12.12
C LEU A 332 -6.43 0.22 12.38
N VAL A 333 -5.20 -0.29 12.39
CA VAL A 333 -3.98 0.46 12.69
C VAL A 333 -3.68 1.53 11.64
N MET A 334 -3.65 1.15 10.36
CA MET A 334 -3.15 2.02 9.28
C MET A 334 -3.95 3.31 9.08
N PRO A 335 -5.29 3.29 8.93
CA PRO A 335 -6.07 4.51 8.76
C PRO A 335 -5.94 5.45 9.95
N ASN A 336 -5.87 4.90 11.17
CA ASN A 336 -5.76 5.71 12.39
C ASN A 336 -4.40 6.39 12.53
N PHE A 337 -3.30 5.75 12.08
CA PHE A 337 -1.99 6.43 12.01
C PHE A 337 -2.00 7.57 11.01
N TYR A 338 -2.52 7.35 9.79
CA TYR A 338 -2.60 8.41 8.79
C TYR A 338 -3.52 9.56 9.23
N SER A 339 -4.64 9.25 9.90
CA SER A 339 -5.51 10.28 10.49
C SER A 339 -4.78 11.07 11.57
N ALA A 340 -4.10 10.40 12.51
CA ALA A 340 -3.34 11.07 13.56
C ALA A 340 -2.20 11.96 13.03
N LEU A 341 -1.50 11.53 11.97
CA LEU A 341 -0.50 12.33 11.30
C LEU A 341 -1.12 13.55 10.58
N ALA A 342 -2.29 13.36 9.95
CA ALA A 342 -3.02 14.43 9.30
C ALA A 342 -3.50 15.50 10.30
N ASP A 343 -4.00 15.07 11.46
CA ASP A 343 -4.55 15.95 12.50
C ASP A 343 -3.48 16.83 13.17
N ILE A 344 -2.24 16.34 13.28
CA ILE A 344 -1.12 17.09 13.84
C ILE A 344 -0.53 18.08 12.83
N SER A 345 -0.75 17.83 11.54
CA SER A 345 -0.11 18.56 10.45
C SER A 345 -0.93 19.78 10.02
N PRO A 346 -0.32 20.97 9.86
CA PRO A 346 -0.96 22.11 9.23
C PRO A 346 -1.45 21.75 7.82
N ASP A 347 -2.56 22.35 7.37
CA ASP A 347 -3.17 22.04 6.07
C ASP A 347 -2.20 22.14 4.89
N SER A 348 -1.32 23.14 4.90
CA SER A 348 -0.29 23.35 3.85
C SER A 348 0.77 22.26 3.79
N GLN A 349 1.02 21.54 4.88
CA GLN A 349 2.10 20.55 5.00
C GLN A 349 1.58 19.11 5.15
N ARG A 350 0.25 18.93 5.28
CA ARG A 350 -0.40 17.64 5.51
C ARG A 350 -0.02 16.59 4.47
N SER A 351 -0.06 16.96 3.19
CA SER A 351 0.30 16.06 2.09
C SER A 351 1.75 15.58 2.17
N GLY A 352 2.67 16.47 2.54
CA GLY A 352 4.08 16.14 2.72
C GLY A 352 4.32 15.17 3.90
N VAL A 353 3.68 15.43 5.05
CA VAL A 353 3.79 14.54 6.23
C VAL A 353 3.19 13.16 5.96
N LEU A 354 2.06 13.07 5.25
CA LEU A 354 1.46 11.80 4.85
C LEU A 354 2.34 11.04 3.84
N ALA A 355 3.00 11.74 2.92
CA ALA A 355 3.96 11.13 2.01
C ALA A 355 5.17 10.55 2.75
N ILE A 356 5.70 11.27 3.76
CA ILE A 356 6.76 10.76 4.65
C ILE A 356 6.26 9.54 5.43
N GLY A 357 5.03 9.56 5.94
CA GLY A 357 4.40 8.40 6.59
C GLY A 357 4.39 7.18 5.69
N THR A 358 4.00 7.35 4.42
CA THR A 358 4.02 6.27 3.43
C THR A 358 5.44 5.77 3.16
N GLY A 359 6.42 6.66 3.08
CA GLY A 359 7.84 6.31 2.97
C GLY A 359 8.34 5.50 4.17
N CYS A 360 8.00 5.92 5.41
CA CYS A 360 8.32 5.19 6.63
C CYS A 360 7.67 3.81 6.67
N ALA A 361 6.41 3.67 6.24
CA ALA A 361 5.74 2.38 6.13
C ALA A 361 6.48 1.45 5.15
N SER A 362 6.85 1.93 3.97
CA SER A 362 7.60 1.16 2.97
C SER A 362 9.00 0.79 3.47
N LEU A 363 9.67 1.70 4.19
CA LEU A 363 10.95 1.44 4.80
C LEU A 363 10.84 0.36 5.88
N GLY A 364 9.79 0.39 6.70
CA GLY A 364 9.49 -0.66 7.67
C GLY A 364 9.33 -2.04 7.01
N GLN A 365 8.60 -2.11 5.90
CA GLN A 365 8.46 -3.34 5.10
C GLN A 365 9.82 -3.83 4.57
N PHE A 366 10.65 -2.92 4.04
CA PHE A 366 11.96 -3.26 3.51
C PHE A 366 12.93 -3.73 4.59
N ILE A 367 12.94 -3.10 5.76
CA ILE A 367 13.82 -3.42 6.88
C ILE A 367 13.39 -4.72 7.58
N SER A 368 12.12 -5.10 7.51
CA SER A 368 11.56 -6.28 8.19
C SER A 368 12.41 -7.55 8.03
N PRO A 369 12.84 -7.98 6.84
CA PRO A 369 13.66 -9.18 6.69
C PRO A 369 15.07 -9.07 7.31
N PHE A 370 15.60 -7.88 7.47
CA PHE A 370 16.91 -7.69 8.11
C PHE A 370 16.82 -7.88 9.63
N ILE A 371 15.66 -7.56 10.22
CA ILE A 371 15.40 -7.75 11.66
C ILE A 371 14.96 -9.20 11.94
N PHE A 372 13.96 -9.67 11.18
CA PHE A 372 13.29 -10.95 11.45
C PHE A 372 13.94 -12.15 10.74
N GLY A 373 14.73 -11.93 9.69
CA GLY A 373 15.43 -13.00 8.95
C GLY A 373 16.42 -13.79 9.80
N PRO A 374 17.30 -13.14 10.57
CA PRO A 374 18.18 -13.83 11.51
C PRO A 374 17.42 -14.66 12.55
N ILE A 375 16.30 -14.17 13.06
CA ILE A 375 15.45 -14.87 14.03
C ILE A 375 14.82 -16.11 13.37
N TRP A 376 14.30 -15.97 12.16
CA TRP A 376 13.77 -17.10 11.40
C TRP A 376 14.85 -18.17 11.13
N ALA A 377 16.04 -17.73 10.74
CA ALA A 377 17.14 -18.65 10.43
C ALA A 377 17.65 -19.46 11.64
N SER A 378 17.68 -18.85 12.84
CA SER A 378 18.21 -19.45 14.05
C SER A 378 17.16 -20.16 14.90
N ALA A 379 15.92 -19.65 14.91
CA ALA A 379 14.88 -20.04 15.87
C ALA A 379 13.50 -20.30 15.22
N GLY A 380 13.40 -20.34 13.88
CA GLY A 380 12.20 -20.72 13.14
C GLY A 380 10.97 -19.92 13.56
N THR A 381 9.97 -20.60 14.10
CA THR A 381 8.67 -20.04 14.52
C THR A 381 8.74 -18.95 15.58
N GLN A 382 9.88 -18.80 16.28
CA GLN A 382 10.07 -17.71 17.25
C GLN A 382 9.94 -16.31 16.63
N VAL A 383 10.10 -16.19 15.32
CA VAL A 383 9.86 -14.96 14.60
C VAL A 383 8.44 -14.42 14.82
N PHE A 384 7.44 -15.31 14.87
CA PHE A 384 6.05 -14.91 15.09
C PHE A 384 5.81 -14.43 16.52
N TYR A 385 6.38 -15.12 17.52
CA TYR A 385 6.29 -14.71 18.92
C TYR A 385 7.02 -13.39 19.18
N THR A 386 8.20 -13.19 18.57
CA THR A 386 8.93 -11.93 18.65
C THR A 386 8.13 -10.78 18.04
N ALA A 387 7.54 -10.98 16.85
CA ALA A 387 6.70 -9.99 16.21
C ALA A 387 5.42 -9.71 17.03
N ALA A 388 4.82 -10.74 17.64
CA ALA A 388 3.68 -10.61 18.54
C ALA A 388 4.02 -9.78 19.78
N ALA A 389 5.17 -10.04 20.41
CA ALA A 389 5.63 -9.28 21.57
C ALA A 389 5.86 -7.79 21.24
N ILE A 390 6.49 -7.50 20.08
CA ILE A 390 6.67 -6.13 19.61
C ILE A 390 5.30 -5.47 19.35
N ALA A 391 4.37 -6.17 18.70
CA ALA A 391 3.02 -5.67 18.45
C ALA A 391 2.30 -5.36 19.78
N ALA A 392 2.31 -6.28 20.73
CA ALA A 392 1.71 -6.09 22.04
C ALA A 392 2.30 -4.88 22.79
N THR A 393 3.64 -4.76 22.79
CA THR A 393 4.34 -3.62 23.42
C THR A 393 3.93 -2.30 22.81
N VAL A 394 3.92 -2.18 21.47
CA VAL A 394 3.49 -0.96 20.78
C VAL A 394 2.01 -0.68 21.04
N GLY A 395 1.18 -1.71 21.10
CA GLY A 395 -0.24 -1.60 21.45
C GLY A 395 -0.44 -1.03 22.86
N VAL A 396 0.23 -1.59 23.86
CA VAL A 396 0.20 -1.11 25.27
C VAL A 396 0.68 0.33 25.37
N LEU A 397 1.81 0.67 24.74
CA LEU A 397 2.33 2.04 24.75
C LEU A 397 1.36 3.05 24.14
N ASN A 398 0.65 2.69 23.07
CA ASN A 398 -0.39 3.56 22.50
C ASN A 398 -1.64 3.65 23.37
N TRP A 399 -1.96 2.59 24.13
CA TRP A 399 -3.05 2.62 25.11
C TRP A 399 -2.75 3.55 26.29
N LEU A 400 -1.55 3.49 26.83
CA LEU A 400 -1.13 4.31 27.99
C LEU A 400 -0.94 5.79 27.65
N ARG A 401 -0.79 6.15 26.39
CA ARG A 401 -0.63 7.54 25.91
C ARG A 401 -1.95 8.20 25.49
N ARG A 402 -3.05 7.62 25.82
CA ARG A 402 -4.40 8.17 25.58
C ARG A 402 -4.62 9.52 26.22
#